data_a5e484bf3a281cb34d7b07de9303ddd3
#
_entry.id   a5e484bf3a281cb34d7b07de9303ddd3
#
_cell.length_a   1.000
_cell.length_b   1.000
_cell.length_c   1.000
_cell.angle_alpha   90.00
_cell.angle_beta   90.00
_cell.angle_gamma   90.00
#
_symmetry.space_group_name_H-M   'P 1'
#
loop_
_entity.id
_entity.type
_entity.pdbx_description
1 polymer ?
#
loop_
_entity_poly.entity_id
_entity_poly.type
_entity_poly.pdbx_seq_one_letter_code
_entity_poly.pdbx_strand_id
1 'polypeptide(L)'
;ESAPFTVDNRDPDMIPIEDIISFRTKQYSQKLKSKETKKLVNIKIHADGPIGIAHFGDPHVDDDGTDLSQIIHYMDVLNATDGMYSGNLGDIQNNWIGRLATLYGQQSTSAKESWKLTEYFVNKVNWLYLVAGNHDVWSGDGDPLEFIMRDHKGLYERWGARMNLEFPNGKEIRINARHTWKGNSMWNSAHGVAKAAQMGWKDHILTCGHTHVSGYQVLKTQPLD
;
A
#
# COMPACT_ATOMS: atom_id res chain seq x y z
N GLU A 1 45.61 -11.36 27.64
CA GLU A 1 46.28 -10.21 28.29
C GLU A 1 45.21 -9.12 28.50
N SER A 2 45.00 -8.72 29.77
CA SER A 2 44.06 -7.66 30.11
C SER A 2 44.64 -6.32 29.69
N ALA A 3 43.82 -5.43 29.15
CA ALA A 3 44.25 -4.07 28.80
C ALA A 3 44.84 -3.37 30.01
N PRO A 4 45.92 -2.56 29.82
CA PRO A 4 46.63 -1.88 30.92
C PRO A 4 45.89 -0.68 31.51
N PHE A 5 44.62 -0.49 31.14
CA PHE A 5 43.78 0.62 31.61
C PHE A 5 42.31 0.18 31.74
N THR A 6 41.59 0.88 32.57
CA THR A 6 40.13 0.71 32.74
C THR A 6 39.44 1.99 32.30
N VAL A 7 38.36 1.90 31.55
CA VAL A 7 37.52 3.06 31.19
C VAL A 7 36.26 3.00 32.02
N ASP A 8 36.10 3.91 32.99
CA ASP A 8 35.03 3.89 33.98
C ASP A 8 33.73 4.56 33.50
N ASN A 9 33.71 5.26 32.38
CA ASN A 9 32.54 5.91 31.81
C ASN A 9 32.23 5.34 30.42
N ARG A 10 31.74 4.10 30.38
CA ARG A 10 31.03 3.62 29.17
C ARG A 10 29.61 4.19 29.19
N ASP A 11 29.25 4.82 28.07
CA ASP A 11 27.87 5.22 27.86
C ASP A 11 26.96 3.99 28.00
N PRO A 12 26.05 3.97 28.99
CA PRO A 12 25.16 2.82 29.18
C PRO A 12 24.16 2.62 28.06
N ASP A 13 24.03 3.57 27.12
CA ASP A 13 23.09 3.53 26.00
C ASP A 13 23.64 2.93 24.72
N MET A 14 24.82 2.28 24.77
CA MET A 14 25.27 1.50 23.59
C MET A 14 24.33 0.31 23.36
N ILE A 15 23.55 0.38 22.28
CA ILE A 15 22.70 -0.73 21.84
C ILE A 15 23.58 -1.97 21.67
N PRO A 16 23.26 -3.12 22.32
CA PRO A 16 24.01 -4.36 22.17
C PRO A 16 24.15 -4.73 20.69
N ILE A 17 25.31 -5.25 20.31
CA ILE A 17 25.59 -5.60 18.91
C ILE A 17 24.59 -6.66 18.40
N GLU A 18 24.11 -7.54 19.26
CA GLU A 18 23.09 -8.56 18.99
C GLU A 18 21.79 -7.94 18.56
N ASP A 19 21.37 -6.84 19.19
CA ASP A 19 20.14 -6.11 18.84
C ASP A 19 20.29 -5.42 17.48
N ILE A 20 21.46 -4.85 17.20
CA ILE A 20 21.77 -4.26 15.89
C ILE A 20 21.72 -5.34 14.79
N ILE A 21 22.33 -6.51 15.04
CA ILE A 21 22.33 -7.64 14.11
C ILE A 21 20.89 -8.13 13.88
N SER A 22 20.12 -8.32 14.95
CA SER A 22 18.71 -8.73 14.88
C SER A 22 17.89 -7.75 14.05
N PHE A 23 18.02 -6.45 14.33
CA PHE A 23 17.33 -5.40 13.56
C PHE A 23 17.74 -5.43 12.08
N ARG A 24 19.03 -5.52 11.77
CA ARG A 24 19.52 -5.59 10.38
C ARG A 24 19.04 -6.82 9.64
N THR A 25 19.00 -7.97 10.31
CA THR A 25 18.47 -9.23 9.75
C THR A 25 16.99 -9.11 9.42
N LYS A 26 16.20 -8.49 10.33
CA LYS A 26 14.78 -8.21 10.10
C LYS A 26 14.58 -7.28 8.89
N GLN A 27 15.37 -6.20 8.79
CA GLN A 27 15.35 -5.28 7.65
C GLN A 27 15.67 -5.99 6.32
N TYR A 28 16.64 -6.90 6.34
CA TYR A 28 16.98 -7.70 5.16
C TYR A 28 15.84 -8.62 4.73
N SER A 29 15.21 -9.30 5.69
CA SER A 29 14.05 -10.17 5.44
C SER A 29 12.87 -9.39 4.86
N GLN A 30 12.60 -8.18 5.35
CA GLN A 30 11.58 -7.29 4.79
C GLN A 30 11.90 -6.89 3.35
N LYS A 31 13.18 -6.58 3.04
CA LYS A 31 13.61 -6.30 1.66
C LYS A 31 13.46 -7.50 0.73
N LEU A 32 13.68 -8.72 1.22
CA LEU A 32 13.45 -9.93 0.44
C LEU A 32 11.95 -10.08 0.13
N LYS A 33 11.09 -9.96 1.14
CA LYS A 33 9.63 -9.99 0.94
C LYS A 33 9.18 -8.93 -0.08
N SER A 34 9.70 -7.71 -0.03
CA SER A 34 9.37 -6.67 -1.01
C SER A 34 9.79 -7.01 -2.45
N LYS A 35 10.78 -7.89 -2.64
CA LYS A 35 11.17 -8.39 -3.96
C LYS A 35 10.23 -9.52 -4.46
N GLU A 36 9.62 -10.26 -3.55
CA GLU A 36 8.66 -11.32 -3.88
C GLU A 36 7.36 -10.75 -4.46
N THR A 37 7.01 -9.50 -4.17
CA THR A 37 5.87 -8.80 -4.79
C THR A 37 6.02 -8.55 -6.30
N LYS A 38 7.16 -8.93 -6.88
CA LYS A 38 7.30 -9.02 -8.34
C LYS A 38 6.57 -10.24 -8.92
N LYS A 39 6.15 -11.19 -8.10
CA LYS A 39 5.42 -12.38 -8.53
C LYS A 39 4.06 -11.96 -9.07
N LEU A 40 3.76 -12.41 -10.29
CA LEU A 40 2.46 -12.23 -10.91
C LEU A 40 1.46 -13.19 -10.27
N VAL A 41 0.34 -12.65 -9.77
CA VAL A 41 -0.75 -13.43 -9.17
C VAL A 41 -1.89 -13.49 -10.18
N ASN A 42 -2.32 -14.69 -10.56
CA ASN A 42 -3.46 -14.87 -11.45
C ASN A 42 -4.77 -14.76 -10.67
N ILE A 43 -5.68 -13.93 -11.18
CA ILE A 43 -7.03 -13.73 -10.63
C ILE A 43 -8.04 -14.01 -11.72
N LYS A 44 -8.90 -15.00 -11.51
CA LYS A 44 -9.96 -15.34 -12.45
C LYS A 44 -11.19 -14.47 -12.19
N ILE A 45 -11.61 -13.75 -13.22
CA ILE A 45 -12.84 -12.95 -13.21
C ILE A 45 -13.98 -13.80 -13.77
N HIS A 46 -15.07 -13.89 -13.03
CA HIS A 46 -16.24 -14.72 -13.42
C HIS A 46 -17.40 -13.90 -14.01
N ALA A 47 -17.20 -12.58 -14.19
CA ALA A 47 -18.21 -11.72 -14.79
C ALA A 47 -18.24 -11.87 -16.32
N ASP A 48 -19.43 -12.02 -16.89
CA ASP A 48 -19.63 -12.13 -18.34
C ASP A 48 -19.79 -10.77 -19.04
N GLY A 49 -19.73 -9.67 -18.31
CA GLY A 49 -19.92 -8.32 -18.80
C GLY A 49 -18.65 -7.45 -18.66
N PRO A 50 -18.78 -6.18 -19.00
CA PRO A 50 -17.73 -5.21 -18.71
C PRO A 50 -17.51 -5.11 -17.21
N ILE A 51 -16.26 -4.93 -16.82
CA ILE A 51 -15.90 -4.67 -15.41
C ILE A 51 -15.28 -3.29 -15.27
N GLY A 52 -15.48 -2.70 -14.09
CA GLY A 52 -14.77 -1.51 -13.62
C GLY A 52 -13.98 -1.82 -12.36
N ILE A 53 -12.86 -1.14 -12.18
CA ILE A 53 -12.07 -1.20 -10.95
C ILE A 53 -11.90 0.22 -10.43
N ALA A 54 -12.49 0.52 -9.28
CA ALA A 54 -12.24 1.77 -8.57
C ALA A 54 -10.96 1.64 -7.74
N HIS A 55 -10.05 2.57 -7.91
CA HIS A 55 -8.81 2.63 -7.15
C HIS A 55 -8.93 3.72 -6.07
N PHE A 56 -8.90 3.31 -4.81
CA PHE A 56 -8.75 4.22 -3.68
C PHE A 56 -7.26 4.41 -3.42
N GLY A 57 -6.79 5.65 -3.40
CA GLY A 57 -5.43 5.99 -3.04
C GLY A 57 -5.42 6.98 -1.90
N ASP A 58 -4.64 6.69 -0.87
CA ASP A 58 -4.39 7.57 0.26
C ASP A 58 -5.69 8.15 0.88
N PRO A 59 -6.65 7.30 1.28
CA PRO A 59 -7.93 7.79 1.78
C PRO A 59 -7.83 8.51 3.13
N HIS A 60 -6.80 8.24 3.93
CA HIS A 60 -6.57 8.87 5.24
C HIS A 60 -7.89 9.11 5.98
N VAL A 61 -8.65 8.03 6.23
CA VAL A 61 -10.03 8.08 6.74
C VAL A 61 -10.19 8.76 8.10
N ASP A 62 -9.10 9.02 8.80
CA ASP A 62 -9.03 9.68 10.09
C ASP A 62 -8.55 11.14 10.00
N ASP A 63 -8.23 11.64 8.82
CA ASP A 63 -7.81 13.02 8.63
C ASP A 63 -9.02 13.97 8.58
N ASP A 64 -8.91 15.11 9.26
CA ASP A 64 -9.99 16.10 9.34
C ASP A 64 -10.32 16.75 7.97
N GLY A 65 -9.41 16.67 7.01
CA GLY A 65 -9.60 17.13 5.63
C GLY A 65 -10.24 16.08 4.70
N THR A 66 -10.48 14.87 5.18
CA THR A 66 -11.05 13.80 4.36
C THR A 66 -12.57 13.87 4.31
N ASP A 67 -13.15 13.94 3.10
CA ASP A 67 -14.59 13.83 2.90
C ASP A 67 -15.05 12.36 3.02
N LEU A 68 -15.26 11.93 4.28
CA LEU A 68 -15.76 10.58 4.58
C LEU A 68 -17.12 10.31 3.95
N SER A 69 -18.00 11.32 3.84
CA SER A 69 -19.33 11.13 3.25
C SER A 69 -19.23 10.75 1.77
N GLN A 70 -18.32 11.37 1.05
CA GLN A 70 -18.06 11.04 -0.34
C GLN A 70 -17.41 9.67 -0.51
N ILE A 71 -16.46 9.30 0.36
CA ILE A 71 -15.85 7.96 0.35
C ILE A 71 -16.92 6.90 0.58
N ILE A 72 -17.78 7.07 1.58
CA ILE A 72 -18.87 6.13 1.89
C ILE A 72 -19.85 6.02 0.70
N HIS A 73 -20.20 7.16 0.09
CA HIS A 73 -21.03 7.16 -1.12
C HIS A 73 -20.40 6.34 -2.26
N TYR A 74 -19.11 6.49 -2.53
CA TYR A 74 -18.44 5.70 -3.56
C TYR A 74 -18.44 4.20 -3.22
N MET A 75 -18.24 3.85 -1.96
CA MET A 75 -18.30 2.46 -1.52
C MET A 75 -19.70 1.87 -1.66
N ASP A 76 -20.75 2.65 -1.38
CA ASP A 76 -22.14 2.22 -1.58
C ASP A 76 -22.47 2.01 -3.07
N VAL A 77 -21.98 2.90 -3.95
CA VAL A 77 -22.10 2.73 -5.41
C VAL A 77 -21.39 1.45 -5.88
N LEU A 78 -20.18 1.18 -5.38
CA LEU A 78 -19.44 -0.04 -5.71
C LEU A 78 -20.21 -1.30 -5.32
N ASN A 79 -20.76 -1.31 -4.11
CA ASN A 79 -21.54 -2.45 -3.61
C ASN A 79 -22.88 -2.67 -4.36
N ALA A 80 -23.45 -1.59 -4.92
CA ALA A 80 -24.72 -1.62 -5.63
C ALA A 80 -24.58 -1.88 -7.14
N THR A 81 -23.35 -1.87 -7.68
CA THR A 81 -23.13 -1.95 -9.13
C THR A 81 -22.45 -3.28 -9.50
N ASP A 82 -23.15 -4.12 -10.25
CA ASP A 82 -22.61 -5.37 -10.76
C ASP A 82 -21.40 -5.12 -11.68
N GLY A 83 -20.39 -5.96 -11.58
CA GLY A 83 -19.16 -5.85 -12.37
C GLY A 83 -18.17 -4.79 -11.86
N MET A 84 -18.49 -4.07 -10.77
CA MET A 84 -17.56 -3.15 -10.12
C MET A 84 -16.75 -3.87 -9.05
N TYR A 85 -15.45 -3.62 -9.09
CA TYR A 85 -14.47 -4.10 -8.12
C TYR A 85 -13.73 -2.92 -7.49
N SER A 86 -13.10 -3.16 -6.35
CA SER A 86 -12.32 -2.14 -5.64
C SER A 86 -10.86 -2.56 -5.45
N GLY A 87 -9.96 -1.62 -5.55
CA GLY A 87 -8.56 -1.75 -5.19
C GLY A 87 -8.13 -0.61 -4.29
N ASN A 88 -7.27 -0.89 -3.32
CA ASN A 88 -6.68 0.13 -2.46
C ASN A 88 -5.17 0.21 -2.68
N LEU A 89 -4.64 1.43 -2.68
CA LEU A 89 -3.23 1.73 -2.96
C LEU A 89 -2.44 2.12 -1.70
N GLY A 90 -3.02 1.94 -0.53
CA GLY A 90 -2.37 2.20 0.76
C GLY A 90 -2.74 3.53 1.40
N ASP A 91 -2.12 3.76 2.55
CA ASP A 91 -2.32 4.91 3.42
C ASP A 91 -3.81 5.13 3.76
N ILE A 92 -4.42 4.07 4.34
CA ILE A 92 -5.84 4.10 4.72
C ILE A 92 -6.08 5.10 5.85
N GLN A 93 -5.11 5.22 6.77
CA GLN A 93 -5.16 6.15 7.91
C GLN A 93 -3.83 6.88 8.08
N ASN A 94 -3.82 7.92 8.89
CA ASN A 94 -2.62 8.69 9.22
C ASN A 94 -1.62 7.89 10.07
N ASN A 95 -2.10 7.10 11.04
CA ASN A 95 -1.29 6.24 11.90
C ASN A 95 -0.02 6.95 12.43
N TRP A 96 -0.18 8.10 13.06
CA TRP A 96 0.93 8.91 13.56
C TRP A 96 1.68 8.19 14.67
N ILE A 97 2.92 7.78 14.42
CA ILE A 97 3.78 7.08 15.38
C ILE A 97 5.10 7.80 15.62
N GLY A 98 5.79 7.43 16.70
CA GLY A 98 7.07 7.99 17.05
C GLY A 98 7.00 9.51 17.23
N ARG A 99 7.85 10.26 16.55
CA ARG A 99 7.87 11.74 16.60
C ARG A 99 6.62 12.39 16.03
N LEU A 100 5.88 11.70 15.17
CA LEU A 100 4.65 12.19 14.55
C LEU A 100 3.42 11.98 15.44
N ALA A 101 3.52 11.22 16.54
CA ALA A 101 2.39 10.96 17.44
C ALA A 101 1.78 12.23 18.03
N THR A 102 2.54 13.33 18.12
CA THR A 102 2.04 14.63 18.55
C THR A 102 0.99 15.22 17.61
N LEU A 103 0.94 14.78 16.35
CA LEU A 103 -0.05 15.23 15.37
C LEU A 103 -1.46 14.75 15.71
N TYR A 104 -1.63 13.66 16.50
CA TYR A 104 -2.93 13.30 17.04
C TYR A 104 -3.56 14.41 17.91
N GLY A 105 -2.76 15.28 18.50
CA GLY A 105 -3.27 16.45 19.22
C GLY A 105 -3.81 17.57 18.32
N GLN A 106 -3.60 17.49 17.01
CA GLN A 106 -4.01 18.48 16.03
C GLN A 106 -5.17 18.00 15.15
N GLN A 107 -5.57 16.74 15.28
CA GLN A 107 -6.72 16.17 14.57
C GLN A 107 -7.84 15.81 15.55
N SER A 108 -9.08 15.73 15.09
CA SER A 108 -10.24 15.42 15.92
C SER A 108 -10.39 13.94 16.24
N THR A 109 -9.73 13.05 15.50
CA THR A 109 -9.77 11.58 15.68
C THR A 109 -8.59 11.09 16.51
N SER A 110 -8.87 10.29 17.52
CA SER A 110 -7.84 9.60 18.31
C SER A 110 -7.32 8.36 17.56
N ALA A 111 -6.14 7.85 17.95
CA ALA A 111 -5.58 6.62 17.38
C ALA A 111 -6.54 5.41 17.46
N LYS A 112 -7.33 5.32 18.53
CA LYS A 112 -8.33 4.26 18.68
C LYS A 112 -9.50 4.41 17.70
N GLU A 113 -9.93 5.62 17.45
CA GLU A 113 -11.00 5.92 16.47
C GLU A 113 -10.49 5.73 15.05
N SER A 114 -9.25 6.11 14.77
CA SER A 114 -8.59 5.87 13.47
C SER A 114 -8.61 4.38 13.10
N TRP A 115 -8.28 3.49 14.03
CA TRP A 115 -8.34 2.04 13.77
C TRP A 115 -9.76 1.52 13.57
N LYS A 116 -10.76 2.09 14.26
CA LYS A 116 -12.17 1.73 14.01
C LYS A 116 -12.64 2.19 12.62
N LEU A 117 -12.22 3.38 12.18
CA LEU A 117 -12.51 3.87 10.83
C LEU A 117 -11.82 3.01 9.77
N THR A 118 -10.57 2.61 10.01
CA THR A 118 -9.83 1.70 9.14
C THR A 118 -10.52 0.34 9.01
N GLU A 119 -10.92 -0.26 10.11
CA GLU A 119 -11.67 -1.52 10.13
C GLU A 119 -13.00 -1.39 9.38
N TYR A 120 -13.76 -0.31 9.63
CA TYR A 120 -14.99 -0.02 8.92
C TYR A 120 -14.76 0.10 7.41
N PHE A 121 -13.75 0.89 7.00
CA PHE A 121 -13.39 1.09 5.60
C PHE A 121 -13.04 -0.24 4.92
N VAL A 122 -12.17 -1.04 5.55
CA VAL A 122 -11.74 -2.33 4.99
C VAL A 122 -12.91 -3.31 4.89
N ASN A 123 -13.82 -3.33 5.87
CA ASN A 123 -14.95 -4.26 5.86
C ASN A 123 -16.16 -3.81 5.01
N LYS A 124 -16.16 -2.56 4.53
CA LYS A 124 -17.32 -1.98 3.82
C LYS A 124 -17.50 -2.52 2.40
N VAL A 125 -16.42 -2.87 1.70
CA VAL A 125 -16.46 -3.36 0.30
C VAL A 125 -15.65 -4.64 0.12
N ASN A 126 -15.93 -5.35 -0.97
CA ASN A 126 -15.16 -6.52 -1.37
C ASN A 126 -13.93 -6.07 -2.19
N TRP A 127 -12.78 -6.06 -1.57
CA TRP A 127 -11.53 -5.70 -2.23
C TRP A 127 -11.08 -6.79 -3.20
N LEU A 128 -10.80 -6.42 -4.45
CA LEU A 128 -10.04 -7.26 -5.38
C LEU A 128 -8.58 -7.33 -4.92
N TYR A 129 -8.05 -6.18 -4.50
CA TYR A 129 -6.74 -6.09 -3.87
C TYR A 129 -6.65 -4.92 -2.90
N LEU A 130 -5.74 -5.05 -1.95
CA LEU A 130 -5.33 -4.00 -1.03
C LEU A 130 -3.81 -4.01 -0.89
N VAL A 131 -3.19 -2.89 -1.16
CA VAL A 131 -1.75 -2.66 -0.95
C VAL A 131 -1.58 -1.80 0.30
N ALA A 132 -0.66 -2.15 1.18
CA ALA A 132 -0.33 -1.29 2.31
C ALA A 132 0.58 -0.14 1.88
N GLY A 133 0.30 1.05 2.39
CA GLY A 133 1.14 2.23 2.27
C GLY A 133 2.16 2.37 3.40
N ASN A 134 2.91 3.45 3.40
CA ASN A 134 3.91 3.66 4.44
C ASN A 134 3.29 3.93 5.81
N HIS A 135 2.15 4.64 5.89
CA HIS A 135 1.43 4.86 7.14
C HIS A 135 0.87 3.55 7.72
N ASP A 136 0.39 2.66 6.88
CA ASP A 136 -0.18 1.38 7.29
C ASP A 136 0.84 0.45 7.96
N VAL A 137 2.13 0.53 7.56
CA VAL A 137 3.21 -0.35 8.05
C VAL A 137 4.12 0.29 9.09
N TRP A 138 3.85 1.50 9.54
CA TRP A 138 4.67 2.22 10.52
C TRP A 138 4.63 1.61 11.91
N SER A 139 3.63 0.83 12.25
CA SER A 139 3.42 0.27 13.60
C SER A 139 4.54 -0.69 14.08
N GLY A 140 5.62 -0.84 13.32
CA GLY A 140 6.81 -1.60 13.71
C GLY A 140 6.63 -3.10 13.61
N ASP A 141 6.35 -3.77 14.73
CA ASP A 141 6.17 -5.21 14.80
C ASP A 141 4.69 -5.58 14.58
N GLY A 142 4.44 -6.29 13.51
CA GLY A 142 3.10 -6.72 13.12
C GLY A 142 2.56 -5.95 11.93
N ASP A 143 1.44 -6.42 11.45
CA ASP A 143 0.71 -5.84 10.33
C ASP A 143 -0.80 -5.90 10.65
N PRO A 144 -1.34 -4.82 11.24
CA PRO A 144 -2.76 -4.79 11.59
C PRO A 144 -3.69 -4.98 10.40
N LEU A 145 -3.30 -4.51 9.20
CA LEU A 145 -4.09 -4.72 7.99
C LEU A 145 -4.09 -6.18 7.53
N GLU A 146 -2.97 -6.89 7.66
CA GLU A 146 -2.91 -8.33 7.41
C GLU A 146 -3.90 -9.08 8.31
N PHE A 147 -4.00 -8.65 9.59
CA PHE A 147 -4.95 -9.23 10.51
C PHE A 147 -6.40 -8.95 10.09
N ILE A 148 -6.75 -7.70 9.73
CA ILE A 148 -8.10 -7.34 9.28
C ILE A 148 -8.44 -8.06 7.96
N MET A 149 -7.48 -8.12 7.03
CA MET A 149 -7.67 -8.73 5.71
C MET A 149 -7.70 -10.25 5.73
N ARG A 150 -7.39 -10.91 6.85
CA ARG A 150 -7.31 -12.36 6.96
C ARG A 150 -8.59 -13.09 6.49
N ASP A 151 -9.75 -12.52 6.77
CA ASP A 151 -11.05 -13.10 6.44
C ASP A 151 -11.61 -12.58 5.09
N HIS A 152 -10.88 -11.70 4.40
CA HIS A 152 -11.22 -11.19 3.07
C HIS A 152 -10.68 -12.11 1.97
N LYS A 153 -11.41 -12.18 0.85
CA LYS A 153 -11.00 -12.96 -0.32
C LYS A 153 -10.03 -12.23 -1.25
N GLY A 154 -9.89 -10.92 -1.07
CA GLY A 154 -9.02 -10.07 -1.88
C GLY A 154 -7.54 -10.31 -1.62
N LEU A 155 -6.72 -9.96 -2.61
CA LEU A 155 -5.27 -10.03 -2.48
C LEU A 155 -4.76 -8.91 -1.56
N TYR A 156 -4.05 -9.27 -0.50
CA TYR A 156 -3.35 -8.31 0.35
C TYR A 156 -1.84 -8.39 0.14
N GLU A 157 -1.20 -7.25 -0.10
CA GLU A 157 0.25 -7.14 -0.27
C GLU A 157 0.80 -5.87 0.37
N ARG A 158 1.90 -5.98 1.11
CA ARG A 158 2.48 -4.85 1.87
C ARG A 158 3.14 -3.78 0.99
N TRP A 159 3.63 -4.15 -0.20
CA TRP A 159 4.50 -3.25 -0.98
C TRP A 159 4.00 -3.00 -2.40
N GLY A 160 3.10 -3.82 -2.86
CA GLY A 160 2.52 -3.73 -4.17
C GLY A 160 2.07 -5.07 -4.71
N ALA A 161 0.93 -5.08 -5.34
CA ALA A 161 0.28 -6.24 -5.95
C ALA A 161 0.47 -6.20 -7.47
N ARG A 162 0.97 -7.30 -8.04
CA ARG A 162 1.04 -7.48 -9.48
C ARG A 162 0.13 -8.63 -9.88
N MET A 163 -0.90 -8.31 -10.63
CA MET A 163 -2.02 -9.21 -10.92
C MET A 163 -2.20 -9.42 -12.41
N ASN A 164 -2.57 -10.62 -12.79
CA ASN A 164 -3.09 -10.95 -14.12
C ASN A 164 -4.57 -11.30 -13.97
N LEU A 165 -5.44 -10.46 -14.50
CA LEU A 165 -6.88 -10.70 -14.53
C LEU A 165 -7.20 -11.54 -15.77
N GLU A 166 -7.67 -12.76 -15.55
CA GLU A 166 -8.09 -13.69 -16.58
C GLU A 166 -9.61 -13.63 -16.74
N PHE A 167 -10.09 -13.32 -17.96
CA PHE A 167 -11.51 -13.15 -18.25
C PHE A 167 -12.10 -14.41 -18.92
N PRO A 168 -13.42 -14.66 -18.81
CA PRO A 168 -14.08 -15.81 -19.42
C PRO A 168 -13.87 -15.91 -20.95
N ASN A 169 -13.67 -14.78 -21.63
CA ASN A 169 -13.41 -14.71 -23.06
C ASN A 169 -11.95 -15.00 -23.46
N GLY A 170 -11.10 -15.44 -22.52
CA GLY A 170 -9.69 -15.73 -22.72
C GLY A 170 -8.78 -14.51 -22.81
N LYS A 171 -9.30 -13.29 -22.61
CA LYS A 171 -8.45 -12.11 -22.54
C LYS A 171 -7.83 -11.98 -21.15
N GLU A 172 -6.68 -11.30 -21.11
CA GLU A 172 -5.93 -11.05 -19.90
C GLU A 172 -5.56 -9.57 -19.78
N ILE A 173 -5.64 -9.04 -18.55
CA ILE A 173 -5.18 -7.69 -18.23
C ILE A 173 -4.27 -7.75 -17.02
N ARG A 174 -3.02 -7.28 -17.19
CA ARG A 174 -2.06 -7.18 -16.10
C ARG A 174 -2.12 -5.80 -15.46
N ILE A 175 -2.25 -5.82 -14.13
CA ILE A 175 -2.24 -4.63 -13.28
C ILE A 175 -1.06 -4.73 -12.33
N ASN A 176 -0.29 -3.65 -12.18
CA ASN A 176 0.77 -3.53 -11.20
C ASN A 176 0.47 -2.32 -10.31
N ALA A 177 -0.15 -2.61 -9.19
CA ALA A 177 -0.57 -1.64 -8.19
C ALA A 177 0.49 -1.53 -7.10
N ARG A 178 0.94 -0.32 -6.80
CA ARG A 178 1.90 -0.07 -5.71
C ARG A 178 1.50 1.18 -4.97
N HIS A 179 1.86 1.27 -3.70
CA HIS A 179 1.65 2.51 -2.98
C HIS A 179 2.47 3.65 -3.62
N THR A 180 3.71 3.42 -3.99
CA THR A 180 4.57 4.43 -4.65
C THR A 180 5.48 3.86 -5.73
N TRP A 181 5.81 4.70 -6.72
CA TRP A 181 6.86 4.46 -7.70
C TRP A 181 7.95 5.51 -7.58
N LYS A 182 9.19 5.12 -7.80
CA LYS A 182 10.34 6.04 -7.71
C LYS A 182 10.33 7.08 -8.83
N GLY A 183 10.36 8.33 -8.44
CA GLY A 183 10.49 9.50 -9.32
C GLY A 183 9.32 10.45 -9.17
N ASN A 184 9.64 11.74 -9.04
CA ASN A 184 8.68 12.83 -8.96
C ASN A 184 9.01 13.87 -10.02
N SER A 185 8.02 14.61 -10.42
CA SER A 185 8.16 15.78 -11.28
C SER A 185 7.11 16.81 -10.91
N MET A 186 7.50 18.06 -10.81
CA MET A 186 6.56 19.16 -10.59
C MET A 186 5.60 19.37 -11.77
N TRP A 187 5.98 18.89 -12.95
CA TRP A 187 5.26 19.12 -14.21
C TRP A 187 4.43 17.94 -14.67
N ASN A 188 4.67 16.75 -14.10
CA ASN A 188 3.98 15.53 -14.50
C ASN A 188 3.67 14.69 -13.26
N SER A 189 2.43 14.71 -12.83
CA SER A 189 1.93 13.92 -11.68
C SER A 189 2.07 12.41 -11.90
N ALA A 190 2.02 11.93 -13.14
CA ALA A 190 2.20 10.52 -13.50
C ALA A 190 3.67 10.12 -13.75
N HIS A 191 4.65 10.98 -13.41
CA HIS A 191 6.06 10.75 -13.77
C HIS A 191 6.61 9.43 -13.21
N GLY A 192 6.38 9.12 -11.94
CA GLY A 192 6.90 7.89 -11.30
C GLY A 192 6.40 6.63 -12.00
N VAL A 193 5.12 6.59 -12.32
CA VAL A 193 4.46 5.47 -13.02
C VAL A 193 4.96 5.37 -14.47
N ALA A 194 5.02 6.49 -15.18
CA ALA A 194 5.51 6.54 -16.56
C ALA A 194 6.97 6.08 -16.66
N LYS A 195 7.82 6.53 -15.74
CA LYS A 195 9.21 6.09 -15.63
C LYS A 195 9.30 4.58 -15.39
N ALA A 196 8.47 4.03 -14.51
CA ALA A 196 8.43 2.60 -14.25
C ALA A 196 8.11 1.80 -15.51
N ALA A 197 7.12 2.25 -16.31
CA ALA A 197 6.77 1.65 -17.60
C ALA A 197 7.93 1.70 -18.60
N GLN A 198 8.62 2.83 -18.69
CA GLN A 198 9.80 2.99 -19.57
C GLN A 198 10.97 2.10 -19.14
N MET A 199 11.15 1.89 -17.83
CA MET A 199 12.24 1.11 -17.25
C MET A 199 11.97 -0.41 -17.19
N GLY A 200 10.91 -0.89 -17.84
CA GLY A 200 10.71 -2.32 -18.04
C GLY A 200 9.47 -2.95 -17.40
N TRP A 201 8.66 -2.19 -16.64
CA TRP A 201 7.37 -2.69 -16.20
C TRP A 201 6.36 -2.59 -17.35
N LYS A 202 6.10 -3.73 -18.02
CA LYS A 202 5.27 -3.83 -19.23
C LYS A 202 3.85 -4.33 -18.92
N ASP A 203 3.33 -4.09 -17.72
CA ASP A 203 1.95 -4.41 -17.39
C ASP A 203 1.00 -3.42 -18.09
N HIS A 204 -0.25 -3.82 -18.35
CA HIS A 204 -1.20 -2.99 -19.08
C HIS A 204 -1.61 -1.75 -18.31
N ILE A 205 -1.72 -1.87 -16.98
CA ILE A 205 -2.06 -0.79 -16.06
C ILE A 205 -1.02 -0.77 -14.94
N LEU A 206 -0.40 0.39 -14.73
CA LEU A 206 0.42 0.68 -13.57
C LEU A 206 -0.26 1.79 -12.78
N THR A 207 -0.40 1.61 -11.48
CA THR A 207 -1.09 2.58 -10.62
C THR A 207 -0.37 2.79 -9.30
N CYS A 208 -0.52 3.97 -8.70
CA CYS A 208 -0.02 4.27 -7.35
C CYS A 208 -0.82 5.40 -6.69
N GLY A 209 -0.65 5.53 -5.39
CA GLY A 209 -1.04 6.64 -4.54
C GLY A 209 0.15 7.49 -4.08
N HIS A 210 0.22 7.81 -2.79
CA HIS A 210 1.32 8.44 -2.04
C HIS A 210 1.54 9.93 -2.27
N THR A 211 1.37 10.44 -3.47
CA THR A 211 1.71 11.86 -3.78
C THR A 211 0.54 12.81 -3.67
N HIS A 212 -0.67 12.31 -3.39
CA HIS A 212 -1.94 13.06 -3.27
C HIS A 212 -2.23 13.98 -4.48
N VAL A 213 -1.71 13.63 -5.64
CA VAL A 213 -1.96 14.34 -6.90
C VAL A 213 -2.48 13.39 -7.95
N SER A 214 -3.57 13.77 -8.58
CA SER A 214 -4.20 12.97 -9.64
C SER A 214 -3.53 13.20 -10.98
N GLY A 215 -3.38 12.13 -11.75
CA GLY A 215 -2.88 12.20 -13.12
C GLY A 215 -2.88 10.84 -13.79
N TYR A 216 -2.92 10.85 -15.09
CA TYR A 216 -2.76 9.63 -15.88
C TYR A 216 -1.95 9.89 -17.14
N GLN A 217 -1.35 8.84 -17.67
CA GLN A 217 -0.62 8.90 -18.93
C GLN A 217 -0.83 7.58 -19.69
N VAL A 218 -1.08 7.68 -20.98
CA VAL A 218 -1.15 6.53 -21.87
C VAL A 218 0.15 6.45 -22.65
N LEU A 219 0.84 5.30 -22.53
CA LEU A 219 2.09 5.03 -23.20
C LEU A 219 1.87 3.91 -24.22
N LYS A 220 2.27 4.15 -25.47
CA LYS A 220 2.35 3.09 -26.47
C LYS A 220 3.68 2.39 -26.32
N THR A 221 3.66 1.12 -25.89
CA THR A 221 4.84 0.26 -25.79
C THR A 221 4.79 -0.84 -26.83
N GLN A 222 5.95 -1.40 -27.17
CA GLN A 222 5.96 -2.63 -27.98
C GLN A 222 5.31 -3.77 -27.18
N PRO A 223 4.55 -4.68 -27.83
CA PRO A 223 4.01 -5.86 -27.17
C PRO A 223 5.12 -6.62 -26.44
N LEU A 224 4.75 -7.27 -25.36
CA LEU A 224 5.58 -8.33 -24.77
C LEU A 224 5.42 -9.54 -25.69
N ASP A 225 6.50 -9.96 -26.33
CA ASP A 225 6.58 -11.25 -27.00
C ASP A 225 6.41 -12.39 -26.00
#